data_66f5a99005f4b7e5ef1104aed0c41682
#
_entry.id   66f5a99005f4b7e5ef1104aed0c41682
#
_cell.length_a   1.000
_cell.length_b   1.000
_cell.length_c   1.000
_cell.angle_alpha   90.00
_cell.angle_beta   90.00
_cell.angle_gamma   90.00
#
_symmetry.space_group_name_H-M   'P 1'
#
loop_
_entity.id
_entity.type
_entity.pdbx_description
1 polymer ?
#
loop_
_entity_poly.entity_id
_entity_poly.type
_entity_poly.pdbx_seq_one_letter_code
_entity_poly.pdbx_strand_id
1 'polypeptide(L)'
;MLFRSAGCIVNVAGPTGKRKVPVEAFCAGPGKTTLKTGEIVVSLTLPKRPKGSSDAYLRLIPRTEMDIAVVGVGVSLTMKGGTVTDARVGLGAVAPTVLLVDKAAQALIGSKLDDAALDAAADACSAACRPIDDKRGTIKYRTKIAGVLLKRSAMIARDRINGIEHRGHRPV
;
A
#
# COMPACT_ATOMS: atom_id res chain seq x y z
N MET A 1 0.59 5.12 0.40
CA MET A 1 0.41 3.65 0.35
C MET A 1 -0.96 3.27 0.84
N LEU A 2 -1.33 3.60 2.07
CA LEU A 2 -2.66 3.30 2.60
C LEU A 2 -3.79 3.82 1.70
N PHE A 3 -3.74 5.08 1.29
CA PHE A 3 -4.74 5.62 0.35
C PHE A 3 -4.77 4.91 -1.01
N ARG A 4 -3.62 4.46 -1.50
CA ARG A 4 -3.55 3.73 -2.77
C ARG A 4 -4.10 2.32 -2.65
N SER A 5 -3.77 1.57 -1.62
CA SER A 5 -4.36 0.25 -1.36
C SER A 5 -5.86 0.33 -1.04
N ALA A 6 -6.33 1.44 -0.45
CA ALA A 6 -7.74 1.68 -0.18
C ALA A 6 -8.55 2.19 -1.38
N GLY A 7 -7.92 2.46 -2.54
CA GLY A 7 -8.63 2.96 -3.74
C GLY A 7 -9.16 4.38 -3.56
N CYS A 8 -8.42 5.25 -2.88
CA CYS A 8 -8.83 6.63 -2.58
C CYS A 8 -9.00 7.47 -3.86
N ILE A 9 -9.97 8.38 -3.84
CA ILE A 9 -10.19 9.39 -4.87
C ILE A 9 -9.80 10.76 -4.35
N VAL A 10 -8.99 11.49 -5.09
CA VAL A 10 -8.61 12.88 -4.83
C VAL A 10 -9.62 13.81 -5.51
N ASN A 11 -10.31 14.64 -4.75
CA ASN A 11 -11.22 15.64 -5.28
C ASN A 11 -10.46 16.96 -5.46
N VAL A 12 -10.46 17.46 -6.69
CA VAL A 12 -9.71 18.64 -7.12
C VAL A 12 -10.68 19.71 -7.58
N ALA A 13 -10.41 20.97 -7.27
CA ALA A 13 -11.12 22.13 -7.81
C ALA A 13 -10.12 23.14 -8.39
N GLY A 14 -10.55 23.85 -9.42
CA GLY A 14 -9.75 24.86 -10.10
C GLY A 14 -10.61 25.81 -10.93
N PRO A 15 -10.01 26.74 -11.69
CA PRO A 15 -10.72 27.73 -12.47
C PRO A 15 -11.72 27.15 -13.49
N THR A 16 -11.46 25.92 -13.97
CA THR A 16 -12.31 25.23 -14.97
C THR A 16 -13.34 24.29 -14.34
N GLY A 17 -13.47 24.29 -13.00
CA GLY A 17 -14.44 23.46 -12.28
C GLY A 17 -13.81 22.41 -11.36
N LYS A 18 -14.58 21.36 -11.09
CA LYS A 18 -14.18 20.25 -10.18
C LYS A 18 -13.91 18.98 -10.98
N ARG A 19 -12.92 18.20 -10.56
CA ARG A 19 -12.63 16.87 -11.11
C ARG A 19 -12.21 15.89 -10.03
N LYS A 20 -12.41 14.61 -10.33
CA LYS A 20 -11.98 13.49 -9.46
C LYS A 20 -10.79 12.80 -10.10
N VAL A 21 -9.76 12.51 -9.32
CA VAL A 21 -8.55 11.84 -9.77
C VAL A 21 -8.32 10.61 -8.87
N PRO A 22 -8.22 9.40 -9.43
CA PRO A 22 -7.76 8.25 -8.67
C PRO A 22 -6.40 8.56 -8.06
N VAL A 23 -6.19 8.18 -6.80
CA VAL A 23 -4.92 8.48 -6.10
C VAL A 23 -3.70 7.87 -6.82
N GLU A 24 -3.91 6.80 -7.56
CA GLU A 24 -2.90 6.15 -8.41
C GLU A 24 -2.37 7.09 -9.50
N ALA A 25 -3.22 7.92 -10.05
CA ALA A 25 -2.89 8.88 -11.12
C ALA A 25 -2.53 10.27 -10.59
N PHE A 26 -2.57 10.50 -9.27
CA PHE A 26 -2.37 11.83 -8.72
C PHE A 26 -0.89 12.26 -8.65
N CYS A 27 0.00 11.36 -8.22
CA CYS A 27 1.44 11.64 -8.11
C CYS A 27 2.14 11.27 -9.42
N ALA A 28 2.74 12.24 -10.09
CA ALA A 28 3.47 12.06 -11.35
C ALA A 28 4.97 11.82 -11.15
N GLY A 29 5.51 12.11 -9.95
CA GLY A 29 6.93 11.93 -9.61
C GLY A 29 7.24 12.57 -8.25
N PRO A 30 8.50 12.52 -7.78
CA PRO A 30 8.92 13.21 -6.57
C PRO A 30 8.63 14.71 -6.66
N GLY A 31 7.81 15.23 -5.73
CA GLY A 31 7.41 16.62 -5.71
C GLY A 31 6.51 17.07 -6.86
N LYS A 32 6.04 16.14 -7.72
CA LYS A 32 5.18 16.44 -8.87
C LYS A 32 3.83 15.78 -8.75
N THR A 33 2.78 16.53 -9.05
CA THR A 33 1.39 16.05 -9.09
C THR A 33 0.79 16.30 -10.46
N THR A 34 -0.41 15.76 -10.71
CA THR A 34 -1.20 16.03 -11.93
C THR A 34 -2.11 17.25 -11.79
N LEU A 35 -1.91 18.08 -10.76
CA LEU A 35 -2.61 19.36 -10.64
C LEU A 35 -2.18 20.31 -11.76
N LYS A 36 -3.18 21.01 -12.32
CA LYS A 36 -2.97 22.10 -13.26
C LYS A 36 -2.82 23.42 -12.51
N THR A 37 -2.31 24.44 -13.19
CA THR A 37 -2.20 25.80 -12.62
C THR A 37 -3.54 26.28 -12.08
N GLY A 38 -3.57 26.73 -10.84
CA GLY A 38 -4.79 27.18 -10.15
C GLY A 38 -5.67 26.07 -9.58
N GLU A 39 -5.27 24.80 -9.70
CA GLU A 39 -5.99 23.69 -9.06
C GLU A 39 -5.49 23.43 -7.65
N ILE A 40 -6.42 23.07 -6.75
CA ILE A 40 -6.15 22.66 -5.38
C ILE A 40 -6.84 21.34 -5.07
N VAL A 41 -6.26 20.56 -4.15
CA VAL A 41 -6.94 19.41 -3.55
C VAL A 41 -7.94 19.91 -2.51
N VAL A 42 -9.20 19.55 -2.69
CA VAL A 42 -10.30 19.95 -1.79
C VAL A 42 -10.53 18.91 -0.72
N SER A 43 -10.55 17.63 -1.10
CA SER A 43 -10.81 16.53 -0.17
C SER A 43 -10.33 15.19 -0.75
N LEU A 44 -10.30 14.20 0.13
CA LEU A 44 -10.03 12.81 -0.21
C LEU A 44 -11.29 11.99 0.08
N THR A 45 -11.71 11.14 -0.85
CA THR A 45 -12.83 10.22 -0.67
C THR A 45 -12.28 8.80 -0.56
N LEU A 46 -12.46 8.17 0.59
CA LEU A 46 -12.22 6.74 0.76
C LEU A 46 -13.51 6.00 0.37
N PRO A 47 -13.44 4.98 -0.51
CA PRO A 47 -14.61 4.19 -0.85
C PRO A 47 -15.10 3.42 0.39
N LYS A 48 -16.41 3.17 0.43
CA LYS A 48 -16.99 2.33 1.47
C LYS A 48 -16.39 0.93 1.37
N ARG A 49 -15.95 0.39 2.49
CA ARG A 49 -15.38 -0.96 2.53
C ARG A 49 -16.48 -2.02 2.33
N PRO A 50 -16.24 -3.04 1.49
CA PRO A 50 -17.11 -4.19 1.40
C PRO A 50 -17.18 -4.95 2.74
N LYS A 51 -18.26 -5.69 2.96
CA LYS A 51 -18.35 -6.63 4.08
C LYS A 51 -17.27 -7.71 3.93
N GLY A 52 -16.64 -8.11 5.03
CA GLY A 52 -15.54 -9.08 5.00
C GLY A 52 -14.23 -8.54 4.46
N SER A 53 -14.05 -7.20 4.48
CA SER A 53 -12.78 -6.57 4.08
C SER A 53 -12.08 -5.89 5.25
N SER A 54 -10.78 -5.86 5.17
CA SER A 54 -9.91 -5.05 6.06
C SER A 54 -8.63 -4.67 5.35
N ASP A 55 -7.86 -3.80 5.98
CA ASP A 55 -6.54 -3.39 5.50
C ASP A 55 -5.52 -3.39 6.64
N ALA A 56 -4.26 -3.37 6.24
CA ALA A 56 -3.16 -3.09 7.13
C ALA A 56 -2.08 -2.28 6.41
N TYR A 57 -1.38 -1.47 7.18
CA TYR A 57 -0.23 -0.71 6.74
C TYR A 57 0.92 -0.89 7.71
N LEU A 58 2.06 -1.31 7.19
CA LEU A 58 3.31 -1.38 7.93
C LEU A 58 4.36 -0.48 7.29
N ARG A 59 5.15 0.15 8.15
CA ARG A 59 6.25 1.03 7.75
C ARG A 59 7.49 0.65 8.54
N LEU A 60 8.59 0.38 7.84
CA LEU A 60 9.91 0.29 8.47
C LEU A 60 10.55 1.67 8.48
N ILE A 61 11.01 2.09 9.64
CA ILE A 61 11.75 3.32 9.88
C ILE A 61 12.94 3.01 10.81
N PRO A 62 14.10 3.69 10.66
CA PRO A 62 15.24 3.46 11.55
C PRO A 62 15.01 3.99 12.97
N ARG A 63 14.17 5.02 13.12
CA ARG A 63 13.82 5.66 14.39
C ARG A 63 12.31 5.64 14.59
N THR A 64 11.87 5.79 15.84
CA THR A 64 10.45 5.74 16.20
C THR A 64 9.66 6.96 15.71
N GLU A 65 10.30 8.10 15.61
CA GLU A 65 9.66 9.38 15.27
C GLU A 65 10.49 10.16 14.24
N MET A 66 9.81 11.06 13.53
CA MET A 66 10.38 12.03 12.58
C MET A 66 11.38 11.42 11.59
N ASP A 67 11.04 10.26 11.04
CA ASP A 67 11.92 9.59 10.10
C ASP A 67 11.22 9.23 8.78
N ILE A 68 12.03 9.22 7.72
CA ILE A 68 11.60 8.83 6.38
C ILE A 68 11.53 7.31 6.31
N ALA A 69 10.46 6.79 5.74
CA ALA A 69 10.29 5.36 5.57
C ALA A 69 11.42 4.74 4.73
N VAL A 70 11.98 3.65 5.23
CA VAL A 70 12.85 2.76 4.45
C VAL A 70 12.01 2.01 3.43
N VAL A 71 10.91 1.42 3.91
CA VAL A 71 9.89 0.73 3.11
C VAL A 71 8.54 0.92 3.77
N GLY A 72 7.49 1.07 2.99
CA GLY A 72 6.12 1.01 3.47
C GLY A 72 5.28 0.10 2.59
N VAL A 73 4.42 -0.72 3.20
CA VAL A 73 3.51 -1.63 2.51
C VAL A 73 2.10 -1.45 3.06
N GLY A 74 1.14 -1.22 2.15
CA GLY A 74 -0.29 -1.22 2.44
C GLY A 74 -0.96 -2.37 1.71
N VAL A 75 -1.73 -3.17 2.44
CA VAL A 75 -2.52 -4.27 1.87
C VAL A 75 -3.97 -4.05 2.25
N SER A 76 -4.87 -4.16 1.27
CA SER A 76 -6.31 -4.25 1.48
C SER A 76 -6.79 -5.59 0.94
N LEU A 77 -7.59 -6.30 1.73
CA LEU A 77 -8.14 -7.62 1.39
C LEU A 77 -9.65 -7.62 1.56
N THR A 78 -10.32 -8.36 0.70
CA THR A 78 -11.70 -8.83 0.91
C THR A 78 -11.67 -10.35 0.91
N MET A 79 -12.31 -10.97 1.90
CA MET A 79 -12.35 -12.43 2.04
C MET A 79 -13.79 -12.93 2.17
N LYS A 80 -14.05 -14.12 1.61
CA LYS A 80 -15.31 -14.84 1.74
C LYS A 80 -15.03 -16.33 1.98
N GLY A 81 -15.56 -16.88 3.06
CA GLY A 81 -15.32 -18.29 3.39
C GLY A 81 -13.85 -18.64 3.62
N GLY A 82 -13.04 -17.71 4.16
CA GLY A 82 -11.61 -17.92 4.39
C GLY A 82 -10.73 -17.75 3.15
N THR A 83 -11.31 -17.46 1.98
CA THR A 83 -10.59 -17.27 0.72
C THR A 83 -10.58 -15.78 0.34
N VAL A 84 -9.44 -15.29 -0.15
CA VAL A 84 -9.28 -13.91 -0.66
C VAL A 84 -10.02 -13.78 -1.98
N THR A 85 -11.00 -12.87 -2.04
CA THR A 85 -11.79 -12.59 -3.26
C THR A 85 -11.35 -11.32 -3.96
N ASP A 86 -10.72 -10.40 -3.24
CA ASP A 86 -10.13 -9.18 -3.80
C ASP A 86 -8.94 -8.74 -2.95
N ALA A 87 -7.93 -8.18 -3.60
CA ALA A 87 -6.73 -7.68 -2.96
C ALA A 87 -6.17 -6.44 -3.67
N ARG A 88 -5.61 -5.53 -2.88
CA ARG A 88 -4.82 -4.40 -3.40
C ARG A 88 -3.55 -4.27 -2.58
N VAL A 89 -2.42 -4.14 -3.26
CA VAL A 89 -1.09 -4.06 -2.63
C VAL A 89 -0.39 -2.78 -3.06
N GLY A 90 -0.09 -1.91 -2.10
CA GLY A 90 0.63 -0.66 -2.34
C GLY A 90 2.01 -0.67 -1.70
N LEU A 91 3.04 -0.30 -2.44
CA LEU A 91 4.42 -0.15 -1.96
C LEU A 91 4.85 1.31 -1.99
N GLY A 92 5.61 1.73 -1.01
CA GLY A 92 6.19 3.06 -0.95
C GLY A 92 7.61 3.08 -0.42
N ALA A 93 8.32 4.15 -0.73
CA ALA A 93 9.75 4.34 -0.49
C ALA A 93 10.66 3.35 -1.24
N VAL A 94 10.13 2.65 -2.24
CA VAL A 94 10.85 1.65 -3.05
C VAL A 94 10.81 1.96 -4.55
N ALA A 95 10.35 3.15 -4.92
CA ALA A 95 10.33 3.68 -6.30
C ALA A 95 10.14 5.20 -6.23
N PRO A 96 10.29 5.95 -7.35
CA PRO A 96 10.05 7.40 -7.39
C PRO A 96 8.63 7.82 -6.95
N THR A 97 7.63 6.95 -7.16
CA THR A 97 6.25 7.13 -6.67
C THR A 97 5.78 5.89 -5.92
N VAL A 98 4.66 6.01 -5.22
CA VAL A 98 4.00 4.85 -4.62
C VAL A 98 3.52 3.91 -5.73
N LEU A 99 3.81 2.61 -5.61
CA LEU A 99 3.40 1.59 -6.56
C LEU A 99 2.09 0.93 -6.12
N LEU A 100 1.24 0.57 -7.08
CA LEU A 100 0.22 -0.45 -6.94
C LEU A 100 0.74 -1.70 -7.65
N VAL A 101 0.81 -2.84 -6.94
CA VAL A 101 1.45 -4.06 -7.47
C VAL A 101 0.38 -5.11 -7.75
N ASP A 102 -0.19 -5.04 -8.95
CA ASP A 102 -1.30 -5.92 -9.36
C ASP A 102 -0.90 -7.40 -9.35
N LYS A 103 0.35 -7.71 -9.74
CA LYS A 103 0.85 -9.10 -9.70
C LYS A 103 0.87 -9.67 -8.27
N ALA A 104 1.19 -8.86 -7.26
CA ALA A 104 1.14 -9.29 -5.87
C ALA A 104 -0.30 -9.49 -5.40
N ALA A 105 -1.23 -8.61 -5.81
CA ALA A 105 -2.65 -8.77 -5.53
C ALA A 105 -3.21 -10.06 -6.17
N GLN A 106 -2.89 -10.33 -7.44
CA GLN A 106 -3.30 -11.54 -8.15
C GLN A 106 -2.79 -12.82 -7.49
N ALA A 107 -1.56 -12.82 -6.96
CA ALA A 107 -1.02 -13.97 -6.24
C ALA A 107 -1.77 -14.28 -4.93
N LEU A 108 -2.40 -13.29 -4.32
CA LEU A 108 -3.20 -13.47 -3.11
C LEU A 108 -4.65 -13.90 -3.39
N ILE A 109 -5.23 -13.44 -4.51
CA ILE A 109 -6.62 -13.73 -4.87
C ILE A 109 -6.80 -15.23 -5.14
N GLY A 110 -7.86 -15.81 -4.57
CA GLY A 110 -8.17 -17.25 -4.65
C GLY A 110 -7.45 -18.10 -3.59
N SER A 111 -6.50 -17.55 -2.85
CA SER A 111 -5.77 -18.26 -1.79
C SER A 111 -6.46 -18.09 -0.40
N LYS A 112 -5.98 -18.88 0.55
CA LYS A 112 -6.28 -18.72 1.99
C LYS A 112 -5.13 -17.98 2.73
N LEU A 113 -4.25 -17.30 1.98
CA LEU A 113 -3.01 -16.71 2.46
C LEU A 113 -2.06 -17.78 3.04
N ASP A 114 -1.97 -18.91 2.36
CA ASP A 114 -0.97 -19.93 2.61
C ASP A 114 0.45 -19.42 2.23
N ASP A 115 1.48 -20.13 2.68
CA ASP A 115 2.87 -19.71 2.50
C ASP A 115 3.22 -19.55 1.02
N ALA A 116 2.72 -20.43 0.14
CA ALA A 116 3.00 -20.37 -1.30
C ALA A 116 2.45 -19.08 -1.93
N ALA A 117 1.21 -18.70 -1.61
CA ALA A 117 0.60 -17.48 -2.10
C ALA A 117 1.30 -16.23 -1.53
N LEU A 118 1.66 -16.26 -0.24
CA LEU A 118 2.40 -15.18 0.41
C LEU A 118 3.80 -15.02 -0.16
N ASP A 119 4.49 -16.12 -0.49
CA ASP A 119 5.82 -16.09 -1.13
C ASP A 119 5.73 -15.53 -2.55
N ALA A 120 4.81 -16.01 -3.35
CA ALA A 120 4.59 -15.49 -4.72
C ALA A 120 4.27 -13.99 -4.72
N ALA A 121 3.42 -13.53 -3.80
CA ALA A 121 3.11 -12.11 -3.65
C ALA A 121 4.33 -11.29 -3.18
N ALA A 122 5.16 -11.83 -2.27
CA ALA A 122 6.37 -11.19 -1.80
C ALA A 122 7.42 -11.05 -2.93
N ASP A 123 7.57 -12.08 -3.76
CA ASP A 123 8.44 -12.06 -4.93
C ASP A 123 7.97 -11.03 -5.96
N ALA A 124 6.66 -10.95 -6.21
CA ALA A 124 6.07 -9.94 -7.08
C ALA A 124 6.33 -8.50 -6.56
N CYS A 125 6.24 -8.28 -5.24
CA CYS A 125 6.60 -7.01 -4.61
C CYS A 125 8.08 -6.69 -4.80
N SER A 126 8.95 -7.66 -4.54
CA SER A 126 10.40 -7.51 -4.71
C SER A 126 10.77 -7.17 -6.15
N ALA A 127 10.16 -7.85 -7.12
CA ALA A 127 10.38 -7.61 -8.55
C ALA A 127 9.91 -6.21 -9.00
N ALA A 128 8.88 -5.65 -8.35
CA ALA A 128 8.38 -4.31 -8.66
C ALA A 128 9.25 -3.18 -8.09
N CYS A 129 10.08 -3.45 -7.09
CA CYS A 129 10.90 -2.46 -6.42
C CYS A 129 11.97 -1.85 -7.35
N ARG A 130 12.15 -0.52 -7.24
CA ARG A 130 13.22 0.27 -7.91
C ARG A 130 13.73 1.33 -6.93
N PRO A 131 14.21 0.93 -5.74
CA PRO A 131 14.65 1.86 -4.71
C PRO A 131 16.03 2.46 -5.03
N ILE A 132 16.41 3.46 -4.25
CA ILE A 132 17.77 4.02 -4.22
C ILE A 132 18.55 3.47 -3.03
N ASP A 133 19.87 3.49 -3.12
CA ASP A 133 20.76 3.35 -1.97
C ASP A 133 20.89 4.69 -1.26
N ASP A 134 20.71 4.68 0.05
CA ASP A 134 20.99 5.85 0.91
C ASP A 134 21.40 5.41 2.33
N LYS A 135 21.59 6.38 3.22
CA LYS A 135 21.96 6.13 4.63
C LYS A 135 20.95 5.27 5.41
N ARG A 136 19.71 5.10 4.90
CA ARG A 136 18.63 4.36 5.56
C ARG A 136 18.56 2.91 5.13
N GLY A 137 19.11 2.57 3.98
CA GLY A 137 19.11 1.20 3.49
C GLY A 137 19.56 1.07 2.05
N THR A 138 20.14 -0.09 1.77
CA THR A 138 20.57 -0.47 0.43
C THR A 138 19.39 -0.89 -0.44
N ILE A 139 19.56 -0.88 -1.76
CA ILE A 139 18.60 -1.43 -2.74
C ILE A 139 18.21 -2.86 -2.35
N LYS A 140 19.21 -3.70 -2.07
CA LYS A 140 18.99 -5.11 -1.68
C LYS A 140 18.15 -5.24 -0.42
N TYR A 141 18.44 -4.43 0.60
CA TYR A 141 17.71 -4.45 1.87
C TYR A 141 16.25 -4.01 1.68
N ARG A 142 16.03 -2.87 1.03
CA ARG A 142 14.68 -2.34 0.77
C ARG A 142 13.82 -3.32 -0.02
N THR A 143 14.38 -3.93 -1.07
CA THR A 143 13.70 -4.93 -1.89
C THR A 143 13.29 -6.15 -1.06
N LYS A 144 14.20 -6.70 -0.23
CA LYS A 144 13.89 -7.83 0.66
C LYS A 144 12.79 -7.48 1.67
N ILE A 145 12.89 -6.30 2.29
CA ILE A 145 11.93 -5.88 3.33
C ILE A 145 10.54 -5.63 2.75
N ALA A 146 10.40 -5.22 1.50
CA ALA A 146 9.09 -5.07 0.87
C ALA A 146 8.28 -6.37 0.90
N GLY A 147 8.89 -7.52 0.56
CA GLY A 147 8.25 -8.83 0.66
C GLY A 147 7.91 -9.24 2.10
N VAL A 148 8.83 -8.99 3.05
CA VAL A 148 8.57 -9.28 4.47
C VAL A 148 7.39 -8.48 5.02
N LEU A 149 7.33 -7.18 4.72
CA LEU A 149 6.23 -6.33 5.19
C LEU A 149 4.91 -6.68 4.49
N LEU A 150 4.95 -7.11 3.20
CA LEU A 150 3.76 -7.61 2.53
C LEU A 150 3.13 -8.76 3.30
N LYS A 151 3.89 -9.83 3.58
CA LYS A 151 3.39 -10.99 4.30
C LYS A 151 2.76 -10.60 5.63
N ARG A 152 3.47 -9.79 6.43
CA ARG A 152 2.97 -9.31 7.73
C ARG A 152 1.70 -8.48 7.59
N SER A 153 1.64 -7.56 6.62
CA SER A 153 0.45 -6.74 6.40
C SER A 153 -0.75 -7.55 5.94
N ALA A 154 -0.54 -8.56 5.07
CA ALA A 154 -1.61 -9.46 4.62
C ALA A 154 -2.19 -10.28 5.80
N MET A 155 -1.33 -10.80 6.66
CA MET A 155 -1.74 -11.54 7.85
C MET A 155 -2.51 -10.65 8.83
N ILE A 156 -2.05 -9.43 9.10
CA ILE A 156 -2.76 -8.47 9.96
C ILE A 156 -4.13 -8.11 9.37
N ALA A 157 -4.22 -7.89 8.05
CA ALA A 157 -5.48 -7.60 7.39
C ALA A 157 -6.47 -8.77 7.51
N ARG A 158 -6.01 -10.01 7.30
CA ARG A 158 -6.80 -11.23 7.52
C ARG A 158 -7.30 -11.34 8.96
N ASP A 159 -6.42 -11.16 9.91
CA ASP A 159 -6.75 -11.31 11.32
C ASP A 159 -7.81 -10.29 11.76
N ARG A 160 -7.71 -9.04 11.26
CA ARG A 160 -8.74 -8.02 11.47
C ARG A 160 -10.09 -8.38 10.84
N ILE A 161 -10.12 -9.06 9.67
CA ILE A 161 -11.35 -9.59 9.08
C ILE A 161 -12.00 -10.61 10.02
N ASN A 162 -11.19 -11.41 10.71
CA ASN A 162 -11.62 -12.44 11.66
C ASN A 162 -11.89 -11.89 13.08
N GLY A 163 -11.85 -10.56 13.28
CA GLY A 163 -12.12 -9.94 14.58
C GLY A 163 -10.94 -9.97 15.56
N ILE A 164 -9.75 -10.37 15.11
CA ILE A 164 -8.54 -10.37 15.92
C ILE A 164 -7.92 -8.97 15.89
N GLU A 165 -7.85 -8.31 17.04
CA GLU A 165 -7.20 -7.01 17.16
C GLU A 165 -5.68 -7.17 17.25
N HIS A 166 -4.99 -6.60 16.28
CA HIS A 166 -3.58 -6.29 16.42
C HIS A 166 -3.44 -4.94 17.13
N ARG A 167 -3.15 -4.95 18.41
CA ARG A 167 -2.69 -3.74 19.11
C ARG A 167 -1.45 -3.25 18.36
N GLY A 168 -1.49 -1.98 17.94
CA GLY A 168 -0.44 -1.40 17.12
C GLY A 168 0.93 -1.77 17.68
N HIS A 169 1.80 -2.26 16.83
CA HIS A 169 3.19 -2.53 17.18
C HIS A 169 3.79 -1.18 17.57
N ARG A 170 3.83 -0.90 18.87
CA ARG A 170 4.74 0.15 19.36
C ARG A 170 6.14 -0.41 19.06
N PRO A 171 6.97 0.30 18.30
CA PRO A 171 8.36 -0.10 18.19
C PRO A 171 8.93 -0.11 19.62
N VAL A 172 9.54 -1.21 19.99
CA VAL A 172 10.33 -1.36 21.20
C VAL A 172 11.60 -0.58 21.01
#